data_473e028386e7e512eeeedd666ed0b380
#
_entry.id   473e028386e7e512eeeedd666ed0b380
#
_cell.length_a   1.000
_cell.length_b   1.000
_cell.length_c   1.000
_cell.angle_alpha   90.00
_cell.angle_beta   90.00
_cell.angle_gamma   90.00
#
_symmetry.space_group_name_H-M   'P 1'
#
loop_
_entity.id
_entity.type
_entity.pdbx_description
1 polymer ?
#
loop_
_entity_poly.entity_id
_entity_poly.type
_entity_poly.pdbx_seq_one_letter_code
_entity_poly.pdbx_strand_id
1 'polypeptide(L)'
;TVLVLTFKDRFPARAESVLRTLIDVYNTQWVENKNKSARNTTSFINDRLVIIEKELGGVEEDLKDYKASHKITDIQSLSASYMEASSQFKTRSFEVSNQLAIAKFIKEYLDNPAHDGALLPANSGIESTTIEAQIREYNQIVLNRDRLINDSSNENPLVADLNQSIASLKVAINRSVDNLISTLELQAQKVDAEENAIMSKISNTSGQELQLLSIERQQKIKEELYVFLLKKREENEIASLVNVGNTRLVMAPDGSDLPESPNKNVIALVALFLGLGIP
;
A
#
# COMPACT_ATOMS: atom_id res chain seq x y z
N THR A 1 -4.82 12.29 -19.81
CA THR A 1 -3.61 12.26 -20.65
C THR A 1 -3.86 11.31 -21.81
N VAL A 2 -3.58 11.75 -23.05
CA VAL A 2 -3.65 10.90 -24.25
C VAL A 2 -2.21 10.57 -24.65
N LEU A 3 -1.94 9.27 -24.83
CA LEU A 3 -0.66 8.78 -25.33
C LEU A 3 -0.84 8.39 -26.79
N VAL A 4 0.04 8.89 -27.67
CA VAL A 4 0.08 8.53 -29.07
C VAL A 4 1.25 7.56 -29.29
N LEU A 5 0.94 6.36 -29.79
CA LEU A 5 1.94 5.35 -30.14
C LEU A 5 2.10 5.31 -31.65
N THR A 6 3.32 5.40 -32.14
CA THR A 6 3.65 5.29 -33.56
C THR A 6 4.72 4.23 -33.76
N PHE A 7 4.53 3.41 -34.78
CA PHE A 7 5.50 2.39 -35.18
C PHE A 7 5.68 2.42 -36.70
N LYS A 8 6.95 2.38 -37.16
CA LYS A 8 7.29 2.42 -38.58
C LYS A 8 7.74 1.07 -39.06
N ASP A 9 7.09 0.56 -40.08
CA ASP A 9 7.43 -0.71 -40.72
C ASP A 9 7.23 -0.59 -42.24
N ARG A 10 7.83 -1.53 -42.98
CA ARG A 10 7.63 -1.64 -44.44
C ARG A 10 6.25 -2.15 -44.81
N PHE A 11 5.60 -2.86 -43.89
CA PHE A 11 4.29 -3.47 -44.08
C PHE A 11 3.32 -2.89 -43.05
N PRO A 12 2.31 -2.08 -43.45
CA PRO A 12 1.34 -1.48 -42.54
C PRO A 12 0.64 -2.51 -41.63
N ALA A 13 0.21 -3.64 -42.20
CA ALA A 13 -0.46 -4.67 -41.44
C ALA A 13 0.42 -5.26 -40.30
N ARG A 14 1.74 -5.33 -40.52
CA ARG A 14 2.67 -5.78 -39.45
C ARG A 14 2.84 -4.69 -38.38
N ALA A 15 2.92 -3.41 -38.79
CA ALA A 15 2.97 -2.31 -37.85
C ALA A 15 1.73 -2.24 -36.96
N GLU A 16 0.55 -2.40 -37.53
CA GLU A 16 -0.72 -2.46 -36.79
C GLU A 16 -0.76 -3.64 -35.82
N SER A 17 -0.33 -4.84 -36.26
CA SER A 17 -0.26 -6.02 -35.43
C SER A 17 0.68 -5.82 -34.23
N VAL A 18 1.85 -5.22 -34.43
CA VAL A 18 2.81 -4.90 -33.36
C VAL A 18 2.20 -3.94 -32.36
N LEU A 19 1.57 -2.86 -32.80
CA LEU A 19 0.93 -1.88 -31.91
C LEU A 19 -0.23 -2.51 -31.14
N ARG A 20 -1.05 -3.35 -31.78
CA ARG A 20 -2.14 -4.06 -31.12
C ARG A 20 -1.63 -5.00 -30.06
N THR A 21 -0.62 -5.81 -30.39
CA THR A 21 0.00 -6.75 -29.44
C THR A 21 0.65 -5.99 -28.27
N LEU A 22 1.31 -4.86 -28.54
CA LEU A 22 1.90 -4.01 -27.49
C LEU A 22 0.85 -3.53 -26.49
N ILE A 23 -0.31 -3.06 -26.99
CA ILE A 23 -1.41 -2.59 -26.12
C ILE A 23 -1.99 -3.75 -25.31
N ASP A 24 -2.19 -4.91 -25.92
CA ASP A 24 -2.71 -6.10 -25.24
C ASP A 24 -1.76 -6.61 -24.17
N VAL A 25 -0.46 -6.69 -24.46
CA VAL A 25 0.58 -7.06 -23.49
C VAL A 25 0.65 -6.06 -22.34
N TYR A 26 0.60 -4.75 -22.65
CA TYR A 26 0.61 -3.71 -21.62
C TYR A 26 -0.58 -3.85 -20.67
N ASN A 27 -1.80 -4.01 -21.21
CA ASN A 27 -3.00 -4.18 -20.39
C ASN A 27 -2.96 -5.48 -19.56
N THR A 28 -2.50 -6.57 -20.15
CA THR A 28 -2.35 -7.86 -19.45
C THR A 28 -1.37 -7.74 -18.29
N GLN A 29 -0.19 -7.16 -18.55
CA GLN A 29 0.81 -6.95 -17.49
C GLN A 29 0.32 -6.01 -16.39
N TRP A 30 -0.44 -4.97 -16.75
CA TRP A 30 -0.99 -4.07 -15.75
C TRP A 30 -1.95 -4.81 -14.80
N VAL A 31 -2.85 -5.64 -15.35
CA VAL A 31 -3.77 -6.48 -14.56
C VAL A 31 -3.00 -7.49 -13.69
N GLU A 32 -2.00 -8.16 -14.25
CA GLU A 32 -1.16 -9.11 -13.49
C GLU A 32 -0.42 -8.44 -12.34
N ASN A 33 0.19 -7.28 -12.57
CA ASN A 33 0.89 -6.51 -11.54
C ASN A 33 -0.07 -6.04 -10.44
N LYS A 34 -1.26 -5.55 -10.82
CA LYS A 34 -2.31 -5.15 -9.88
C LYS A 34 -2.73 -6.35 -9.01
N ASN A 35 -2.96 -7.51 -9.64
CA ASN A 35 -3.36 -8.73 -8.94
C ASN A 35 -2.23 -9.26 -8.02
N LYS A 36 -0.96 -9.16 -8.45
CA LYS A 36 0.20 -9.52 -7.61
C LYS A 36 0.28 -8.63 -6.36
N SER A 37 0.13 -7.31 -6.54
CA SER A 37 0.10 -6.37 -5.41
C SER A 37 -1.08 -6.62 -4.48
N ALA A 38 -2.28 -6.85 -5.03
CA ALA A 38 -3.47 -7.15 -4.23
C ALA A 38 -3.30 -8.45 -3.41
N ARG A 39 -2.75 -9.52 -4.01
CA ARG A 39 -2.47 -10.77 -3.29
C ARG A 39 -1.51 -10.57 -2.13
N ASN A 40 -0.43 -9.81 -2.33
CA ASN A 40 0.51 -9.51 -1.26
C ASN A 40 -0.17 -8.72 -0.13
N THR A 41 -0.98 -7.73 -0.48
CA THR A 41 -1.75 -6.96 0.50
C THR A 41 -2.74 -7.85 1.27
N THR A 42 -3.45 -8.75 0.59
CA THR A 42 -4.35 -9.72 1.25
C THR A 42 -3.59 -10.64 2.19
N SER A 43 -2.43 -11.19 1.76
CA SER A 43 -1.59 -12.03 2.64
C SER A 43 -1.16 -11.27 3.88
N PHE A 44 -0.63 -10.06 3.70
CA PHE A 44 -0.24 -9.17 4.78
C PHE A 44 -1.39 -8.91 5.79
N ILE A 45 -2.59 -8.59 5.28
CA ILE A 45 -3.75 -8.35 6.16
C ILE A 45 -4.16 -9.63 6.89
N ASN A 46 -4.13 -10.80 6.22
CA ASN A 46 -4.47 -12.07 6.84
C ASN A 46 -3.49 -12.43 7.97
N ASP A 47 -2.18 -12.25 7.74
CA ASP A 47 -1.16 -12.49 8.78
C ASP A 47 -1.43 -11.59 9.99
N ARG A 48 -1.80 -10.33 9.75
CA ARG A 48 -2.12 -9.39 10.82
C ARG A 48 -3.42 -9.75 11.53
N LEU A 49 -4.45 -10.22 10.83
CA LEU A 49 -5.70 -10.70 11.43
C LEU A 49 -5.45 -11.83 12.41
N VAL A 50 -4.60 -12.81 12.06
CA VAL A 50 -4.23 -13.92 12.95
C VAL A 50 -3.56 -13.42 14.23
N ILE A 51 -2.68 -12.43 14.12
CA ILE A 51 -2.01 -11.82 15.26
C ILE A 51 -3.02 -11.11 16.16
N ILE A 52 -3.88 -10.27 15.59
CA ILE A 52 -4.89 -9.51 16.36
C ILE A 52 -5.92 -10.43 17.00
N GLU A 53 -6.34 -11.50 16.32
CA GLU A 53 -7.26 -12.50 16.90
C GLU A 53 -6.65 -13.15 18.14
N LYS A 54 -5.37 -13.53 18.07
CA LYS A 54 -4.65 -14.08 19.23
C LYS A 54 -4.51 -13.05 20.37
N GLU A 55 -4.18 -11.81 20.04
CA GLU A 55 -4.05 -10.74 21.02
C GLU A 55 -5.40 -10.39 21.66
N LEU A 56 -6.49 -10.41 20.89
CA LEU A 56 -7.83 -10.18 21.38
C LEU A 56 -8.26 -11.29 22.35
N GLY A 57 -8.04 -12.56 21.95
CA GLY A 57 -8.30 -13.70 22.84
C GLY A 57 -7.55 -13.64 24.17
N GLY A 58 -6.28 -13.18 24.16
CA GLY A 58 -5.52 -12.94 25.39
C GLY A 58 -6.14 -11.87 26.29
N VAL A 59 -6.54 -10.74 25.71
CA VAL A 59 -7.19 -9.67 26.48
C VAL A 59 -8.58 -10.08 27.02
N GLU A 60 -9.33 -10.90 26.27
CA GLU A 60 -10.61 -11.45 26.71
C GLU A 60 -10.45 -12.40 27.89
N GLU A 61 -9.38 -13.21 27.87
CA GLU A 61 -9.02 -14.10 29.00
C GLU A 61 -8.62 -13.26 30.23
N ASP A 62 -7.75 -12.26 30.06
CA ASP A 62 -7.36 -11.33 31.12
C ASP A 62 -8.58 -10.63 31.73
N LEU A 63 -9.52 -10.19 30.89
CA LEU A 63 -10.77 -9.53 31.34
C LEU A 63 -11.64 -10.48 32.17
N LYS A 64 -11.83 -11.71 31.68
CA LYS A 64 -12.60 -12.75 32.37
C LYS A 64 -11.99 -13.09 33.74
N ASP A 65 -10.68 -13.29 33.77
CA ASP A 65 -9.97 -13.67 35.01
C ASP A 65 -10.00 -12.50 36.00
N TYR A 66 -9.83 -11.28 35.50
CA TYR A 66 -9.93 -10.08 36.34
C TYR A 66 -11.33 -9.91 36.95
N LYS A 67 -12.40 -10.07 36.17
CA LYS A 67 -13.80 -10.02 36.66
C LYS A 67 -14.09 -11.13 37.66
N ALA A 68 -13.59 -12.35 37.43
CA ALA A 68 -13.78 -13.48 38.33
C ALA A 68 -13.06 -13.31 39.68
N SER A 69 -11.84 -12.81 39.65
CA SER A 69 -11.00 -12.64 40.85
C SER A 69 -11.49 -11.53 41.78
N HIS A 70 -12.08 -10.47 41.21
CA HIS A 70 -12.48 -9.26 41.97
C HIS A 70 -13.98 -9.19 42.24
N LYS A 71 -14.79 -10.21 41.82
CA LYS A 71 -16.26 -10.27 42.01
C LYS A 71 -17.00 -9.00 41.54
N ILE A 72 -16.51 -8.37 40.47
CA ILE A 72 -17.08 -7.13 39.99
C ILE A 72 -18.31 -7.43 39.16
N THR A 73 -19.49 -7.06 39.66
CA THR A 73 -20.78 -7.38 39.06
C THR A 73 -21.48 -6.17 38.40
N ASP A 74 -21.13 -4.94 38.78
CA ASP A 74 -21.80 -3.76 38.22
C ASP A 74 -20.80 -2.63 37.93
N ILE A 75 -20.53 -2.46 36.64
CA ILE A 75 -19.61 -1.43 36.11
C ILE A 75 -20.39 -0.44 35.23
N GLN A 76 -21.68 -0.72 34.96
CA GLN A 76 -22.39 0.06 33.94
C GLN A 76 -22.49 1.54 34.28
N SER A 77 -22.68 1.91 35.54
CA SER A 77 -22.75 3.30 35.94
C SER A 77 -21.41 4.03 35.84
N LEU A 78 -20.30 3.35 36.21
CA LEU A 78 -18.97 3.91 36.14
C LEU A 78 -18.46 3.97 34.69
N SER A 79 -18.68 2.89 33.93
CA SER A 79 -18.36 2.84 32.50
C SER A 79 -19.12 3.91 31.71
N ALA A 80 -20.39 4.17 32.04
CA ALA A 80 -21.17 5.21 31.39
C ALA A 80 -20.60 6.61 31.67
N SER A 81 -20.28 6.92 32.94
CA SER A 81 -19.66 8.19 33.32
C SER A 81 -18.28 8.40 32.69
N TYR A 82 -17.49 7.32 32.63
CA TYR A 82 -16.20 7.31 31.93
C TYR A 82 -16.37 7.51 30.43
N MET A 83 -17.31 6.76 29.83
CA MET A 83 -17.59 6.85 28.39
C MET A 83 -18.06 8.25 27.98
N GLU A 84 -18.88 8.88 28.79
CA GLU A 84 -19.34 10.26 28.55
C GLU A 84 -18.20 11.27 28.67
N ALA A 85 -17.38 11.18 29.72
CA ALA A 85 -16.27 12.09 29.95
C ALA A 85 -15.09 11.85 29.00
N SER A 86 -14.88 10.62 28.53
CA SER A 86 -13.75 10.24 27.68
C SER A 86 -14.10 9.96 26.22
N SER A 87 -15.36 10.19 25.80
CA SER A 87 -15.80 9.85 24.44
C SER A 87 -14.91 10.45 23.32
N GLN A 88 -14.48 11.70 23.49
CA GLN A 88 -13.58 12.36 22.54
C GLN A 88 -12.16 11.76 22.54
N PHE A 89 -11.67 11.37 23.71
CA PHE A 89 -10.35 10.77 23.86
C PHE A 89 -10.33 9.31 23.35
N LYS A 90 -11.44 8.59 23.50
CA LYS A 90 -11.60 7.21 23.06
C LYS A 90 -11.40 7.08 21.55
N THR A 91 -12.07 7.91 20.76
CA THR A 91 -11.90 7.91 19.31
C THR A 91 -10.46 8.21 18.93
N ARG A 92 -9.85 9.21 19.55
CA ARG A 92 -8.48 9.60 19.29
C ARG A 92 -7.46 8.53 19.73
N SER A 93 -7.68 7.90 20.88
CA SER A 93 -6.85 6.79 21.37
C SER A 93 -6.92 5.62 20.40
N PHE A 94 -8.12 5.28 19.91
CA PHE A 94 -8.30 4.25 18.89
C PHE A 94 -7.55 4.58 17.59
N GLU A 95 -7.72 5.78 17.04
CA GLU A 95 -7.04 6.20 15.80
C GLU A 95 -5.52 6.09 15.93
N VAL A 96 -4.96 6.64 17.01
CA VAL A 96 -3.52 6.61 17.26
C VAL A 96 -3.02 5.16 17.45
N SER A 97 -3.72 4.36 18.25
CA SER A 97 -3.33 2.97 18.51
C SER A 97 -3.42 2.11 17.25
N ASN A 98 -4.44 2.33 16.43
CA ASN A 98 -4.61 1.65 15.15
C ASN A 98 -3.46 2.01 14.18
N GLN A 99 -3.17 3.30 14.00
CA GLN A 99 -2.08 3.76 13.14
C GLN A 99 -0.72 3.27 13.64
N LEU A 100 -0.50 3.25 14.95
CA LEU A 100 0.72 2.73 15.55
C LEU A 100 0.89 1.23 15.29
N ALA A 101 -0.18 0.46 15.44
CA ALA A 101 -0.17 -0.98 15.15
C ALA A 101 0.14 -1.25 13.67
N ILE A 102 -0.46 -0.50 12.76
CA ILE A 102 -0.19 -0.61 11.31
C ILE A 102 1.27 -0.22 11.00
N ALA A 103 1.76 0.88 11.56
CA ALA A 103 3.13 1.34 11.34
C ALA A 103 4.16 0.31 11.85
N LYS A 104 3.97 -0.24 13.06
CA LYS A 104 4.83 -1.30 13.62
C LYS A 104 4.81 -2.56 12.77
N PHE A 105 3.66 -2.94 12.24
CA PHE A 105 3.57 -4.11 11.38
C PHE A 105 4.26 -3.88 10.01
N ILE A 106 4.15 -2.69 9.43
CA ILE A 106 4.92 -2.35 8.22
C ILE A 106 6.43 -2.40 8.51
N LYS A 107 6.84 -1.91 9.68
CA LYS A 107 8.23 -1.98 10.12
C LYS A 107 8.73 -3.42 10.21
N GLU A 108 7.99 -4.29 10.88
CA GLU A 108 8.30 -5.70 11.02
C GLU A 108 8.40 -6.40 9.65
N TYR A 109 7.48 -6.07 8.74
CA TYR A 109 7.52 -6.60 7.37
C TYR A 109 8.78 -6.15 6.61
N LEU A 110 9.17 -4.87 6.75
CA LEU A 110 10.37 -4.32 6.13
C LEU A 110 11.66 -4.92 6.70
N ASP A 111 11.70 -5.21 7.99
CA ASP A 111 12.88 -5.73 8.68
C ASP A 111 13.03 -7.25 8.49
N ASN A 112 12.01 -7.95 8.01
CA ASN A 112 12.07 -9.39 7.79
C ASN A 112 12.89 -9.71 6.53
N PRO A 113 14.02 -10.44 6.66
CA PRO A 113 14.86 -10.80 5.51
C PRO A 113 14.15 -11.66 4.45
N ALA A 114 13.11 -12.40 4.85
CA ALA A 114 12.31 -13.19 3.90
C ALA A 114 11.56 -12.32 2.87
N HIS A 115 11.39 -11.04 3.15
CA HIS A 115 10.70 -10.09 2.28
C HIS A 115 11.67 -9.17 1.51
N ASP A 116 12.97 -9.43 1.55
CA ASP A 116 13.94 -8.61 0.81
C ASP A 116 13.68 -8.62 -0.69
N GLY A 117 13.49 -7.42 -1.23
CA GLY A 117 13.16 -7.25 -2.64
C GLY A 117 11.75 -7.72 -3.04
N ALA A 118 10.89 -8.09 -2.07
CA ALA A 118 9.48 -8.37 -2.32
C ALA A 118 8.67 -7.09 -2.42
N LEU A 119 7.46 -7.19 -2.99
CA LEU A 119 6.51 -6.08 -3.02
C LEU A 119 6.04 -5.76 -1.60
N LEU A 120 6.03 -4.49 -1.26
CA LEU A 120 5.45 -4.00 -0.01
C LEU A 120 3.92 -3.91 -0.12
N PRO A 121 3.19 -4.11 1.00
CA PRO A 121 1.74 -3.99 1.02
C PRO A 121 1.31 -2.56 0.69
N ALA A 122 0.54 -2.41 -0.38
CA ALA A 122 -0.11 -1.16 -0.71
C ALA A 122 -1.50 -1.10 -0.03
N ASN A 123 -1.99 0.10 0.26
CA ASN A 123 -3.29 0.27 0.93
C ASN A 123 -3.40 -0.43 2.30
N SER A 124 -2.30 -0.48 3.04
CA SER A 124 -2.25 -1.07 4.37
C SER A 124 -3.12 -0.35 5.41
N GLY A 125 -3.64 0.83 5.06
CA GLY A 125 -4.42 1.69 5.95
C GLY A 125 -3.57 2.68 6.76
N ILE A 126 -2.28 2.82 6.43
CA ILE A 126 -1.42 3.85 7.01
C ILE A 126 -1.85 5.24 6.52
N GLU A 127 -2.05 6.16 7.43
CA GLU A 127 -2.48 7.53 7.13
C GLU A 127 -1.29 8.48 6.88
N SER A 128 -0.34 8.01 6.09
CA SER A 128 0.81 8.82 5.68
C SER A 128 0.95 8.81 4.16
N THR A 129 0.55 9.89 3.52
CA THR A 129 0.66 10.06 2.06
C THR A 129 2.10 9.92 1.57
N THR A 130 3.07 10.32 2.40
CA THR A 130 4.51 10.19 2.08
C THR A 130 4.93 8.72 2.05
N ILE A 131 4.59 7.95 3.08
CA ILE A 131 4.94 6.51 3.15
C ILE A 131 4.22 5.75 2.04
N GLU A 132 2.94 6.04 1.80
CA GLU A 132 2.21 5.42 0.68
C GLU A 132 2.82 5.74 -0.69
N ALA A 133 3.27 6.97 -0.91
CA ALA A 133 3.96 7.34 -2.15
C ALA A 133 5.29 6.59 -2.31
N GLN A 134 6.08 6.51 -1.25
CA GLN A 134 7.34 5.76 -1.23
C GLN A 134 7.12 4.26 -1.46
N ILE A 135 6.08 3.66 -0.87
CA ILE A 135 5.72 2.25 -1.10
C ILE A 135 5.31 2.02 -2.56
N ARG A 136 4.52 2.92 -3.15
CA ARG A 136 4.14 2.81 -4.57
C ARG A 136 5.37 2.89 -5.49
N GLU A 137 6.27 3.81 -5.24
CA GLU A 137 7.51 3.97 -5.99
C GLU A 137 8.40 2.72 -5.87
N TYR A 138 8.61 2.24 -4.65
CA TYR A 138 9.35 1.01 -4.38
C TYR A 138 8.75 -0.18 -5.15
N ASN A 139 7.44 -0.40 -5.03
CA ASN A 139 6.75 -1.48 -5.72
C ASN A 139 6.90 -1.39 -7.25
N GLN A 140 6.85 -0.17 -7.80
CA GLN A 140 7.05 0.04 -9.24
C GLN A 140 8.46 -0.38 -9.69
N ILE A 141 9.48 -0.05 -8.89
CA ILE A 141 10.87 -0.42 -9.21
C ILE A 141 11.07 -1.93 -9.06
N VAL A 142 10.51 -2.56 -8.03
CA VAL A 142 10.55 -4.02 -7.86
C VAL A 142 9.90 -4.73 -9.06
N LEU A 143 8.72 -4.28 -9.50
CA LEU A 143 8.04 -4.86 -10.66
C LEU A 143 8.86 -4.68 -11.96
N ASN A 144 9.51 -3.53 -12.13
CA ASN A 144 10.38 -3.27 -13.29
C ASN A 144 11.62 -4.16 -13.28
N ARG A 145 12.24 -4.35 -12.10
CA ARG A 145 13.36 -5.28 -11.92
C ARG A 145 12.95 -6.71 -12.24
N ASP A 146 11.84 -7.19 -11.67
CA ASP A 146 11.37 -8.56 -11.89
C ASP A 146 11.08 -8.83 -13.37
N ARG A 147 10.51 -7.83 -14.09
CA ARG A 147 10.30 -7.92 -15.53
C ARG A 147 11.62 -8.02 -16.28
N LEU A 148 12.58 -7.16 -15.95
CA LEU A 148 13.87 -7.14 -16.62
C LEU A 148 14.66 -8.44 -16.40
N ILE A 149 14.55 -9.03 -15.22
CA ILE A 149 15.14 -10.35 -14.92
C ILE A 149 14.49 -11.44 -15.79
N ASN A 150 13.18 -11.42 -15.95
CA ASN A 150 12.46 -12.40 -16.77
C ASN A 150 12.77 -12.25 -18.26
N ASP A 151 12.97 -11.02 -18.75
CA ASP A 151 13.17 -10.72 -20.16
C ASP A 151 14.64 -10.82 -20.59
N SER A 152 15.59 -10.73 -19.65
CA SER A 152 17.01 -10.75 -19.97
C SER A 152 17.81 -11.72 -19.08
N SER A 153 18.41 -11.22 -18.00
CA SER A 153 19.21 -12.00 -17.03
C SER A 153 19.44 -11.18 -15.78
N ASN A 154 19.73 -11.85 -14.68
CA ASN A 154 20.18 -11.23 -13.44
C ASN A 154 21.52 -10.47 -13.58
N GLU A 155 22.32 -10.78 -14.60
CA GLU A 155 23.62 -10.15 -14.87
C GLU A 155 23.50 -8.83 -15.64
N ASN A 156 22.28 -8.42 -16.02
CA ASN A 156 22.08 -7.15 -16.70
C ASN A 156 22.44 -5.98 -15.76
N PRO A 157 23.33 -5.05 -16.17
CA PRO A 157 23.74 -3.91 -15.34
C PRO A 157 22.56 -3.07 -14.83
N LEU A 158 21.49 -2.94 -15.62
CA LEU A 158 20.26 -2.23 -15.21
C LEU A 158 19.56 -2.90 -14.02
N VAL A 159 19.69 -4.23 -13.87
CA VAL A 159 19.15 -4.95 -12.70
C VAL A 159 19.92 -4.55 -11.44
N ALA A 160 21.24 -4.36 -11.53
CA ALA A 160 22.04 -3.89 -10.41
C ALA A 160 21.65 -2.47 -9.98
N ASP A 161 21.43 -1.55 -10.93
CA ASP A 161 20.98 -0.18 -10.66
C ASP A 161 19.59 -0.16 -10.00
N LEU A 162 18.67 -1.01 -10.47
CA LEU A 162 17.34 -1.14 -9.87
C LEU A 162 17.42 -1.72 -8.46
N ASN A 163 18.27 -2.71 -8.20
CA ASN A 163 18.48 -3.26 -6.87
C ASN A 163 19.06 -2.21 -5.90
N GLN A 164 19.97 -1.36 -6.35
CA GLN A 164 20.50 -0.25 -5.57
C GLN A 164 19.39 0.77 -5.24
N SER A 165 18.54 1.08 -6.20
CA SER A 165 17.38 1.97 -6.00
C SER A 165 16.38 1.38 -5.02
N ILE A 166 16.08 0.08 -5.12
CA ILE A 166 15.21 -0.66 -4.18
C ILE A 166 15.79 -0.59 -2.77
N ALA A 167 17.08 -0.84 -2.60
CA ALA A 167 17.75 -0.77 -1.30
C ALA A 167 17.69 0.65 -0.70
N SER A 168 17.93 1.67 -1.52
CA SER A 168 17.86 3.07 -1.10
C SER A 168 16.46 3.49 -0.67
N LEU A 169 15.44 3.10 -1.44
CA LEU A 169 14.04 3.36 -1.09
C LEU A 169 13.61 2.59 0.16
N LYS A 170 14.03 1.33 0.32
CA LYS A 170 13.76 0.56 1.54
C LYS A 170 14.28 1.28 2.78
N VAL A 171 15.50 1.83 2.73
CA VAL A 171 16.07 2.63 3.83
C VAL A 171 15.26 3.91 4.07
N ALA A 172 14.83 4.59 3.01
CA ALA A 172 14.02 5.81 3.13
C ALA A 172 12.65 5.52 3.75
N ILE A 173 11.98 4.46 3.31
CA ILE A 173 10.69 4.01 3.87
C ILE A 173 10.86 3.64 5.34
N ASN A 174 11.90 2.86 5.67
CA ASN A 174 12.19 2.45 7.04
C ASN A 174 12.32 3.65 7.98
N ARG A 175 13.09 4.68 7.57
CA ARG A 175 13.22 5.94 8.33
C ARG A 175 11.89 6.69 8.46
N SER A 176 11.10 6.72 7.40
CA SER A 176 9.79 7.39 7.44
C SER A 176 8.82 6.67 8.39
N VAL A 177 8.85 5.34 8.41
CA VAL A 177 8.07 4.50 9.32
C VAL A 177 8.54 4.66 10.76
N ASP A 178 9.85 4.66 11.03
CA ASP A 178 10.41 4.89 12.36
C ASP A 178 10.00 6.26 12.93
N ASN A 179 10.07 7.30 12.10
CA ASN A 179 9.62 8.65 12.50
C ASN A 179 8.11 8.68 12.79
N LEU A 180 7.31 7.98 11.98
CA LEU A 180 5.88 7.89 12.23
C LEU A 180 5.58 7.14 13.52
N ILE A 181 6.25 6.00 13.77
CA ILE A 181 6.11 5.23 15.01
C ILE A 181 6.43 6.11 16.20
N SER A 182 7.57 6.81 16.20
CA SER A 182 7.98 7.70 17.29
C SER A 182 6.95 8.81 17.53
N THR A 183 6.40 9.38 16.46
CA THR A 183 5.36 10.40 16.54
C THR A 183 4.06 9.85 17.15
N LEU A 184 3.64 8.68 16.70
CA LEU A 184 2.42 8.03 17.18
C LEU A 184 2.57 7.55 18.64
N GLU A 185 3.75 7.07 19.04
CA GLU A 185 4.04 6.71 20.44
C GLU A 185 3.95 7.92 21.36
N LEU A 186 4.48 9.05 20.94
CA LEU A 186 4.35 10.30 21.69
C LEU A 186 2.89 10.76 21.78
N GLN A 187 2.13 10.63 20.68
CA GLN A 187 0.70 10.95 20.67
C GLN A 187 -0.09 10.02 21.57
N ALA A 188 0.20 8.70 21.55
CA ALA A 188 -0.42 7.72 22.44
C ALA A 188 -0.18 8.06 23.91
N GLN A 189 1.08 8.34 24.28
CA GLN A 189 1.42 8.77 25.65
C GLN A 189 0.66 10.03 26.07
N LYS A 190 0.52 11.00 25.17
CA LYS A 190 -0.21 12.24 25.46
C LYS A 190 -1.70 11.97 25.67
N VAL A 191 -2.32 11.15 24.82
CA VAL A 191 -3.73 10.77 24.95
C VAL A 191 -3.96 9.99 26.26
N ASP A 192 -3.07 9.06 26.60
CA ASP A 192 -3.13 8.30 27.85
C ASP A 192 -2.98 9.21 29.08
N ALA A 193 -2.09 10.20 29.03
CA ALA A 193 -1.92 11.15 30.11
C ALA A 193 -3.15 12.06 30.30
N GLU A 194 -3.76 12.52 29.20
CA GLU A 194 -4.98 13.31 29.20
C GLU A 194 -6.17 12.50 29.74
N GLU A 195 -6.29 11.22 29.34
CA GLU A 195 -7.31 10.30 29.83
C GLU A 195 -7.16 10.05 31.34
N ASN A 196 -5.92 9.76 31.80
CA ASN A 196 -5.64 9.54 33.22
C ASN A 196 -5.92 10.79 34.06
N ALA A 197 -5.67 12.00 33.53
CA ALA A 197 -6.02 13.25 34.20
C ALA A 197 -7.54 13.43 34.36
N ILE A 198 -8.32 13.01 33.38
CA ILE A 198 -9.79 13.02 33.47
C ILE A 198 -10.28 11.96 34.46
N MET A 199 -9.70 10.74 34.41
CA MET A 199 -10.06 9.68 35.34
C MET A 199 -9.77 10.07 36.79
N SER A 200 -8.65 10.73 37.05
CA SER A 200 -8.34 11.23 38.41
C SER A 200 -9.34 12.26 38.91
N LYS A 201 -9.98 13.03 38.02
CA LYS A 201 -11.04 13.98 38.37
C LYS A 201 -12.39 13.32 38.64
N ILE A 202 -12.65 12.17 38.02
CA ILE A 202 -13.92 11.44 38.19
C ILE A 202 -13.87 10.57 39.46
N SER A 203 -12.67 10.24 39.94
CA SER A 203 -12.55 9.12 40.85
C SER A 203 -12.33 9.47 42.33
N ASN A 204 -13.32 9.18 43.09
CA ASN A 204 -13.20 8.43 44.36
C ASN A 204 -13.21 6.90 44.10
N THR A 205 -12.81 6.46 42.92
CA THR A 205 -12.96 5.09 42.41
C THR A 205 -11.80 4.21 42.85
N SER A 206 -12.07 2.96 43.19
CA SER A 206 -11.00 2.02 43.62
C SER A 206 -10.05 1.69 42.47
N GLY A 207 -8.77 1.46 42.76
CA GLY A 207 -7.76 1.11 41.75
C GLY A 207 -8.13 -0.12 40.89
N GLN A 208 -9.00 -1.00 41.44
CA GLN A 208 -9.49 -2.20 40.75
C GLN A 208 -10.42 -1.85 39.56
N GLU A 209 -11.32 -0.86 39.76
CA GLU A 209 -12.22 -0.42 38.70
C GLU A 209 -11.45 0.28 37.55
N LEU A 210 -10.40 1.03 37.88
CA LEU A 210 -9.53 1.67 36.87
C LEU A 210 -8.77 0.64 36.02
N GLN A 211 -8.28 -0.41 36.64
CA GLN A 211 -7.58 -1.49 35.92
C GLN A 211 -8.53 -2.25 34.99
N LEU A 212 -9.76 -2.51 35.44
CA LEU A 212 -10.76 -3.16 34.61
C LEU A 212 -11.11 -2.31 33.39
N LEU A 213 -11.33 -1.02 33.56
CA LEU A 213 -11.59 -0.08 32.45
C LEU A 213 -10.42 -0.06 31.46
N SER A 214 -9.19 -0.17 31.93
CA SER A 214 -8.01 -0.28 31.05
C SER A 214 -8.04 -1.53 30.19
N ILE A 215 -8.41 -2.69 30.78
CA ILE A 215 -8.52 -3.98 30.05
C ILE A 215 -9.66 -3.91 29.04
N GLU A 216 -10.83 -3.39 29.44
CA GLU A 216 -12.00 -3.22 28.53
C GLU A 216 -11.67 -2.29 27.37
N ARG A 217 -10.90 -1.22 27.61
CA ARG A 217 -10.41 -0.35 26.56
C ARG A 217 -9.49 -1.10 25.57
N GLN A 218 -8.54 -1.89 26.09
CA GLN A 218 -7.64 -2.66 25.24
C GLN A 218 -8.42 -3.67 24.38
N GLN A 219 -9.39 -4.37 24.98
CA GLN A 219 -10.29 -5.24 24.24
C GLN A 219 -10.97 -4.50 23.10
N LYS A 220 -11.58 -3.35 23.40
CA LYS A 220 -12.33 -2.57 22.41
C LYS A 220 -11.44 -2.09 21.26
N ILE A 221 -10.24 -1.60 21.56
CA ILE A 221 -9.26 -1.19 20.52
C ILE A 221 -8.90 -2.36 19.61
N LYS A 222 -8.64 -3.56 20.17
CA LYS A 222 -8.30 -4.74 19.38
C LYS A 222 -9.47 -5.26 18.54
N GLU A 223 -10.68 -5.23 19.08
CA GLU A 223 -11.91 -5.58 18.37
C GLU A 223 -12.15 -4.65 17.17
N GLU A 224 -12.04 -3.33 17.38
CA GLU A 224 -12.21 -2.35 16.33
C GLU A 224 -11.11 -2.44 15.26
N LEU A 225 -9.86 -2.72 15.67
CA LEU A 225 -8.76 -2.97 14.74
C LEU A 225 -8.99 -4.25 13.91
N TYR A 226 -9.51 -5.32 14.54
CA TYR A 226 -9.86 -6.54 13.83
C TYR A 226 -10.93 -6.26 12.75
N VAL A 227 -12.01 -5.57 13.11
CA VAL A 227 -13.06 -5.18 12.17
C VAL A 227 -12.52 -4.26 11.05
N PHE A 228 -11.64 -3.31 11.38
CA PHE A 228 -10.99 -2.46 10.40
C PHE A 228 -10.17 -3.26 9.39
N LEU A 229 -9.37 -4.22 9.85
CA LEU A 229 -8.56 -5.09 8.99
C LEU A 229 -9.44 -5.98 8.10
N LEU A 230 -10.54 -6.53 8.65
CA LEU A 230 -11.53 -7.27 7.85
C LEU A 230 -12.08 -6.40 6.72
N LYS A 231 -12.48 -5.17 7.04
CA LYS A 231 -12.97 -4.23 6.03
C LYS A 231 -11.90 -3.93 4.97
N LYS A 232 -10.65 -3.74 5.37
CA LYS A 232 -9.54 -3.50 4.43
C LYS A 232 -9.26 -4.72 3.54
N ARG A 233 -9.40 -5.93 4.07
CA ARG A 233 -9.32 -7.16 3.27
C ARG A 233 -10.41 -7.20 2.20
N GLU A 234 -11.67 -6.98 2.59
CA GLU A 234 -12.80 -6.95 1.66
C GLU A 234 -12.62 -5.87 0.58
N GLU A 235 -12.22 -4.65 0.97
CA GLU A 235 -11.93 -3.56 0.03
C GLU A 235 -10.85 -3.97 -0.99
N ASN A 236 -9.79 -4.63 -0.53
CA ASN A 236 -8.70 -5.09 -1.39
C ASN A 236 -9.12 -6.24 -2.31
N GLU A 237 -9.93 -7.17 -1.81
CA GLU A 237 -10.50 -8.27 -2.62
C GLU A 237 -11.42 -7.71 -3.72
N ILE A 238 -12.32 -6.79 -3.38
CA ILE A 238 -13.18 -6.12 -4.36
C ILE A 238 -12.33 -5.39 -5.41
N ALA A 239 -11.29 -4.66 -4.99
CA ALA A 239 -10.40 -3.95 -5.91
C ALA A 239 -9.63 -4.89 -6.84
N SER A 240 -9.35 -6.13 -6.41
CA SER A 240 -8.69 -7.15 -7.23
C SER A 240 -9.61 -7.77 -8.28
N LEU A 241 -10.93 -7.82 -8.03
CA LEU A 241 -11.90 -8.37 -8.97
C LEU A 241 -12.15 -7.47 -10.18
N VAL A 242 -11.84 -6.18 -10.07
CA VAL A 242 -12.01 -5.22 -11.16
C VAL A 242 -10.84 -5.35 -12.15
N ASN A 243 -10.97 -6.31 -13.07
CA ASN A 243 -10.00 -6.60 -14.14
C ASN A 243 -10.16 -5.65 -15.34
N VAL A 244 -10.16 -4.34 -15.11
CA VAL A 244 -10.21 -3.35 -16.19
C VAL A 244 -8.79 -2.88 -16.50
N GLY A 245 -8.40 -2.98 -17.77
CA GLY A 245 -7.13 -2.41 -18.23
C GLY A 245 -7.04 -0.91 -17.92
N ASN A 246 -5.85 -0.43 -17.65
CA ASN A 246 -5.60 0.99 -17.32
C ASN A 246 -5.75 1.92 -18.51
N THR A 247 -5.84 1.38 -19.72
CA THR A 247 -5.91 2.16 -20.95
C THR A 247 -7.19 1.86 -21.70
N ARG A 248 -7.78 2.91 -22.23
CA ARG A 248 -8.88 2.82 -23.20
C ARG A 248 -8.33 3.18 -24.59
N LEU A 249 -8.48 2.27 -25.51
CA LEU A 249 -8.15 2.53 -26.91
C LEU A 249 -9.10 3.62 -27.46
N VAL A 250 -8.56 4.77 -27.79
CA VAL A 250 -9.32 5.92 -28.33
C VAL A 250 -9.47 5.76 -29.85
N MET A 251 -8.39 5.27 -30.52
CA MET A 251 -8.35 5.02 -31.94
C MET A 251 -7.60 3.73 -32.20
N ALA A 252 -8.15 2.85 -33.00
CA ALA A 252 -7.47 1.62 -33.38
C ALA A 252 -6.18 1.93 -34.15
N PRO A 253 -5.14 1.06 -34.05
CA PRO A 253 -3.99 1.18 -34.91
C PRO A 253 -4.43 1.19 -36.38
N ASP A 254 -4.03 2.22 -37.08
CA ASP A 254 -4.34 2.43 -38.50
C ASP A 254 -3.04 2.79 -39.24
N GLY A 255 -2.75 2.08 -40.30
CA GLY A 255 -1.56 2.25 -41.13
C GLY A 255 -1.87 3.09 -42.38
N SER A 256 -1.01 4.04 -42.66
CA SER A 256 -1.09 4.77 -43.96
C SER A 256 -0.53 3.93 -45.10
N ASP A 257 -1.28 3.78 -46.19
CA ASP A 257 -0.82 3.15 -47.43
C ASP A 257 0.22 4.01 -48.17
N LEU A 258 0.37 5.27 -47.77
CA LEU A 258 1.36 6.17 -48.34
C LEU A 258 2.72 6.03 -47.70
N PRO A 259 3.79 5.75 -48.44
CA PRO A 259 5.12 5.65 -47.88
C PRO A 259 5.59 7.01 -47.33
N GLU A 260 5.97 7.01 -46.03
CA GLU A 260 6.49 8.19 -45.34
C GLU A 260 7.94 8.51 -45.79
N SER A 261 8.66 7.51 -46.24
CA SER A 261 10.05 7.62 -46.73
C SER A 261 10.31 6.55 -47.80
N PRO A 262 11.11 6.84 -48.82
CA PRO A 262 11.75 8.09 -49.10
C PRO A 262 10.81 9.13 -49.75
N ASN A 263 10.99 10.39 -49.39
CA ASN A 263 10.18 11.47 -49.93
C ASN A 263 10.56 11.72 -51.41
N LYS A 264 9.65 11.39 -52.34
CA LYS A 264 9.88 11.50 -53.79
C LYS A 264 10.33 12.88 -54.21
N ASN A 265 9.82 13.94 -53.57
CA ASN A 265 10.17 15.31 -53.88
C ASN A 265 11.61 15.63 -53.46
N VAL A 266 12.10 15.11 -52.33
CA VAL A 266 13.48 15.28 -51.88
C VAL A 266 14.44 14.51 -52.80
N ILE A 267 14.09 13.31 -53.23
CA ILE A 267 14.91 12.54 -54.19
C ILE A 267 15.00 13.27 -55.52
N ALA A 268 13.87 13.75 -56.04
CA ALA A 268 13.86 14.49 -57.29
C ALA A 268 14.69 15.79 -57.21
N LEU A 269 14.64 16.50 -56.08
CA LEU A 269 15.41 17.70 -55.83
C LEU A 269 16.92 17.39 -55.73
N VAL A 270 17.31 16.33 -55.03
CA VAL A 270 18.69 15.86 -54.95
C VAL A 270 19.20 15.41 -56.33
N ALA A 271 18.40 14.63 -57.07
CA ALA A 271 18.74 14.22 -58.44
C ALA A 271 18.91 15.43 -59.39
N LEU A 272 18.06 16.45 -59.27
CA LEU A 272 18.17 17.68 -60.04
C LEU A 272 19.46 18.43 -59.72
N PHE A 273 19.81 18.57 -58.42
CA PHE A 273 21.05 19.23 -58.00
C PHE A 273 22.30 18.46 -58.45
N LEU A 274 22.30 17.13 -58.37
CA LEU A 274 23.39 16.30 -58.84
C LEU A 274 23.50 16.34 -60.36
N GLY A 275 22.40 16.36 -61.09
CA GLY A 275 22.39 16.46 -62.56
C GLY A 275 22.82 17.81 -63.11
N LEU A 276 22.60 18.90 -62.34
CA LEU A 276 23.06 20.24 -62.72
C LEU A 276 24.49 20.58 -62.24
N GLY A 277 25.00 19.85 -61.23
CA GLY A 277 26.29 20.10 -60.62
C GLY A 277 27.47 19.27 -61.18
N ILE A 278 27.16 18.29 -62.06
CA ILE A 278 28.20 17.46 -62.76
C ILE A 278 28.18 17.88 -64.21
N PRO A 279 29.18 18.65 -64.68
CA PRO A 279 29.32 19.06 -66.08
C PRO A 279 29.63 17.88 -67.03
#